data_deedc06c5f9329e8d489c351cf1ee687
#
_entry.id   deedc06c5f9329e8d489c351cf1ee687
#
_cell.length_a   1.000
_cell.length_b   1.000
_cell.length_c   1.000
_cell.angle_alpha   90.00
_cell.angle_beta   90.00
_cell.angle_gamma   90.00
#
_symmetry.space_group_name_H-M   'P 1'
#
loop_
_entity.id
_entity.type
_entity.pdbx_description
1 polymer ?
#
loop_
_entity_poly.entity_id
_entity_poly.type
_entity_poly.pdbx_seq_one_letter_code
_entity_poly.pdbx_strand_id
1 'polypeptide(L)'
;MKKVILSIALAMMSVGAMFAQSEEFKYGLGNRIGIGVGAGTEGIGVDVSTCFNKYFGVRAGLNFMPDINIKTDVDIEPNVAGLPSLSGDDATLNVKGSLKRTSFDVKFDCYPTGGTFFVTAGFSVGGEKLVQITGHSDYIQNNYALADQYGIQIGDYNIPFVENGDVNGGLKVNNFRPYLGLGFGRLIPKNRIGFRFEMGVQFHGKPKVYADGVDVKNLMDQLDEEASDDITKIMNDFKVWPVIKLSFRGRIL
;
A
#
# COMPACT_ATOMS: atom_id res chain seq x y z
N MET A 1 -3.08 6.92 20.50
CA MET A 1 -2.08 7.02 19.41
C MET A 1 -0.92 7.95 19.76
N LYS A 2 -1.12 9.22 20.18
CA LYS A 2 -0.01 10.15 20.52
C LYS A 2 0.96 9.62 21.59
N LYS A 3 0.45 8.91 22.63
CA LYS A 3 1.29 8.33 23.71
C LYS A 3 2.18 7.17 23.24
N VAL A 4 1.72 6.36 22.27
CA VAL A 4 2.49 5.24 21.71
C VAL A 4 3.64 5.75 20.82
N ILE A 5 3.39 6.78 20.01
CA ILE A 5 4.42 7.42 19.18
C ILE A 5 5.50 8.05 20.04
N LEU A 6 5.10 8.71 21.12
CA LEU A 6 6.04 9.33 22.07
C LEU A 6 6.89 8.28 22.80
N SER A 7 6.30 7.14 23.20
CA SER A 7 7.02 6.04 23.83
C SER A 7 8.02 5.37 22.90
N ILE A 8 7.68 5.20 21.62
CA ILE A 8 8.60 4.66 20.61
C ILE A 8 9.75 5.65 20.36
N ALA A 9 9.46 6.95 20.25
CA ALA A 9 10.48 7.98 20.09
C ALA A 9 11.42 8.05 21.32
N LEU A 10 10.89 7.93 22.53
CA LEU A 10 11.67 7.96 23.76
C LEU A 10 12.54 6.69 23.91
N ALA A 11 12.00 5.51 23.55
CA ALA A 11 12.75 4.25 23.52
C ALA A 11 13.90 4.29 22.50
N MET A 12 13.70 4.91 21.33
CA MET A 12 14.77 5.10 20.35
C MET A 12 15.85 6.07 20.82
N MET A 13 15.51 7.10 21.58
CA MET A 13 16.50 8.03 22.17
C MET A 13 17.32 7.37 23.29
N SER A 14 16.74 6.51 24.09
CA SER A 14 17.46 5.82 25.19
C SER A 14 18.47 4.79 24.70
N VAL A 15 18.18 4.10 23.59
CA VAL A 15 19.13 3.17 22.95
C VAL A 15 20.35 3.91 22.37
N GLY A 16 20.17 5.15 21.90
CA GLY A 16 21.26 5.97 21.35
C GLY A 16 22.32 6.42 22.36
N ALA A 17 22.04 6.40 23.66
CA ALA A 17 22.95 6.86 24.70
C ALA A 17 24.00 5.84 25.15
N MET A 18 23.78 4.54 24.87
CA MET A 18 24.62 3.46 25.41
C MET A 18 25.90 3.15 24.61
N PHE A 19 26.09 3.69 23.40
CA PHE A 19 27.20 3.27 22.52
C PHE A 19 28.04 4.46 22.02
N ALA A 20 28.76 5.09 22.92
CA ALA A 20 29.66 6.23 22.60
C ALA A 20 31.13 5.82 22.54
N GLN A 21 31.50 4.88 21.66
CA GLN A 21 32.91 4.68 21.28
C GLN A 21 33.08 4.84 19.78
N SER A 22 34.03 5.66 19.36
CA SER A 22 34.44 5.86 17.97
C SER A 22 35.26 4.68 17.50
N GLU A 23 34.59 3.58 17.11
CA GLU A 23 35.26 2.48 16.39
C GLU A 23 35.38 2.82 14.91
N GLU A 24 36.51 2.38 14.32
CA GLU A 24 36.71 2.44 12.87
C GLU A 24 35.56 1.77 12.14
N PHE A 25 35.04 2.41 11.08
CA PHE A 25 33.83 1.95 10.37
C PHE A 25 34.10 0.65 9.61
N LYS A 26 33.92 -0.50 10.27
CA LYS A 26 34.09 -1.82 9.68
C LYS A 26 32.85 -2.22 8.90
N TYR A 27 33.03 -2.51 7.61
CA TYR A 27 32.01 -3.09 6.76
C TYR A 27 31.98 -4.61 6.91
N GLY A 28 30.86 -5.24 6.59
CA GLY A 28 30.65 -6.68 6.62
C GLY A 28 29.24 -7.03 7.08
N LEU A 29 28.76 -8.19 6.66
CA LEU A 29 27.42 -8.66 7.01
C LEU A 29 27.31 -8.81 8.53
N GLY A 30 26.36 -8.10 9.15
CA GLY A 30 26.15 -8.15 10.59
C GLY A 30 27.12 -7.36 11.45
N ASN A 31 28.24 -6.83 10.90
CA ASN A 31 29.16 -6.00 11.66
C ASN A 31 28.56 -4.66 12.06
N ARG A 32 27.63 -4.17 11.25
CA ARG A 32 26.86 -2.97 11.57
C ARG A 32 25.39 -3.17 11.18
N ILE A 33 24.55 -2.82 12.10
CA ILE A 33 23.10 -2.90 11.93
C ILE A 33 22.52 -1.50 12.04
N GLY A 34 21.70 -1.14 11.07
CA GLY A 34 20.91 0.08 11.08
C GLY A 34 19.43 -0.23 11.20
N ILE A 35 18.73 0.65 11.89
CA ILE A 35 17.26 0.69 11.90
C ILE A 35 16.80 1.96 11.21
N GLY A 36 15.77 1.84 10.39
CA GLY A 36 15.11 2.95 9.72
C GLY A 36 13.65 3.05 10.15
N VAL A 37 13.19 4.29 10.32
CA VAL A 37 11.77 4.63 10.43
C VAL A 37 11.49 5.73 9.42
N GLY A 38 10.48 5.56 8.61
CA GLY A 38 10.17 6.52 7.55
C GLY A 38 8.70 6.61 7.23
N ALA A 39 8.38 7.64 6.49
CA ALA A 39 7.04 7.86 5.95
C ALA A 39 7.12 8.25 4.47
N GLY A 40 6.10 7.89 3.73
CA GLY A 40 6.01 8.17 2.30
C GLY A 40 4.71 7.70 1.68
N THR A 41 4.69 7.58 0.37
CA THR A 41 3.51 7.15 -0.39
C THR A 41 3.13 5.67 -0.14
N GLU A 42 4.05 4.87 0.44
CA GLU A 42 3.78 3.50 0.90
C GLU A 42 3.24 3.45 2.34
N GLY A 43 3.09 4.62 3.00
CA GLY A 43 2.69 4.75 4.39
C GLY A 43 3.86 4.93 5.34
N ILE A 44 3.73 4.45 6.57
CA ILE A 44 4.76 4.48 7.61
C ILE A 44 5.51 3.16 7.57
N GLY A 45 6.84 3.21 7.49
CA GLY A 45 7.68 2.02 7.41
C GLY A 45 8.75 1.95 8.49
N VAL A 46 9.08 0.73 8.87
CA VAL A 46 10.23 0.41 9.71
C VAL A 46 11.08 -0.63 8.99
N ASP A 47 12.38 -0.50 9.06
CA ASP A 47 13.30 -1.45 8.42
C ASP A 47 14.56 -1.69 9.23
N VAL A 48 15.15 -2.85 9.03
CA VAL A 48 16.48 -3.23 9.53
C VAL A 48 17.40 -3.40 8.33
N SER A 49 18.64 -3.00 8.49
CA SER A 49 19.60 -2.95 7.39
C SER A 49 21.02 -3.31 7.83
N THR A 50 21.78 -3.82 6.88
CA THR A 50 23.23 -4.06 7.02
C THR A 50 23.95 -3.73 5.72
N CYS A 51 25.25 -3.47 5.79
CA CYS A 51 26.10 -3.17 4.64
C CYS A 51 27.16 -4.26 4.48
N PHE A 52 27.30 -4.81 3.27
CA PHE A 52 28.38 -5.74 2.93
C PHE A 52 29.73 -5.02 2.82
N ASN A 53 29.71 -3.85 2.21
CA ASN A 53 30.85 -2.98 2.01
C ASN A 53 30.38 -1.50 1.86
N LYS A 54 31.30 -0.61 1.49
CA LYS A 54 30.96 0.81 1.28
C LYS A 54 30.02 1.09 0.09
N TYR A 55 29.86 0.10 -0.80
CA TYR A 55 29.08 0.22 -2.03
C TYR A 55 27.74 -0.52 -1.98
N PHE A 56 27.63 -1.58 -1.21
CA PHE A 56 26.44 -2.43 -1.21
C PHE A 56 25.88 -2.65 0.19
N GLY A 57 24.56 -2.61 0.28
CA GLY A 57 23.82 -2.94 1.47
C GLY A 57 22.47 -3.55 1.16
N VAL A 58 21.86 -4.12 2.17
CA VAL A 58 20.53 -4.74 2.11
C VAL A 58 19.68 -4.26 3.27
N ARG A 59 18.40 -4.13 3.03
CA ARG A 59 17.41 -3.81 4.05
C ARG A 59 16.15 -4.65 3.87
N ALA A 60 15.53 -4.98 4.99
CA ALA A 60 14.22 -5.61 5.04
C ALA A 60 13.33 -4.82 5.99
N GLY A 61 12.08 -4.62 5.63
CA GLY A 61 11.19 -3.77 6.39
C GLY A 61 9.72 -4.07 6.18
N LEU A 62 8.91 -3.42 7.00
CA LEU A 62 7.46 -3.44 6.94
C LEU A 62 6.95 -2.02 6.71
N ASN A 63 6.01 -1.87 5.80
CA ASN A 63 5.28 -0.63 5.60
C ASN A 63 3.81 -0.82 5.95
N PHE A 64 3.26 0.16 6.63
CA PHE A 64 1.89 0.20 7.09
C PHE A 64 1.21 1.44 6.51
N MET A 65 0.25 1.27 5.63
CA MET A 65 -0.63 2.34 5.23
C MET A 65 -1.72 2.47 6.30
N PRO A 66 -1.85 3.65 6.93
CA PRO A 66 -2.92 3.87 7.90
C PRO A 66 -4.29 3.73 7.25
N ASP A 67 -5.29 3.45 8.08
CA ASP A 67 -6.68 3.37 7.64
C ASP A 67 -7.20 4.79 7.34
N ILE A 68 -6.96 5.25 6.10
CA ILE A 68 -7.52 6.49 5.58
C ILE A 68 -8.89 6.13 5.00
N ASN A 69 -9.93 6.52 5.71
CA ASN A 69 -11.30 6.26 5.33
C ASN A 69 -11.86 7.46 4.56
N ILE A 70 -12.31 7.21 3.35
CA ILE A 70 -13.06 8.15 2.53
C ILE A 70 -14.49 7.65 2.49
N LYS A 71 -15.43 8.47 2.95
CA LYS A 71 -16.85 8.18 2.86
C LYS A 71 -17.41 8.93 1.67
N THR A 72 -18.18 8.25 0.87
CA THR A 72 -18.91 8.84 -0.25
C THR A 72 -20.26 8.15 -0.38
N ASP A 73 -21.22 8.88 -0.89
CA ASP A 73 -22.52 8.32 -1.23
C ASP A 73 -22.46 7.86 -2.69
N VAL A 74 -22.93 6.66 -2.94
CA VAL A 74 -23.05 6.08 -4.29
C VAL A 74 -24.45 5.58 -4.52
N ASP A 75 -24.91 5.70 -5.75
CA ASP A 75 -26.22 5.20 -6.14
C ASP A 75 -26.21 3.68 -6.31
N ILE A 76 -27.29 3.05 -5.89
CA ILE A 76 -27.53 1.64 -6.08
C ILE A 76 -28.19 1.46 -7.44
N GLU A 77 -27.54 0.72 -8.31
CA GLU A 77 -28.02 0.49 -9.67
C GLU A 77 -28.45 -0.96 -9.90
N PRO A 78 -29.47 -1.20 -10.76
CA PRO A 78 -29.87 -2.53 -11.13
C PRO A 78 -28.79 -3.21 -12.01
N ASN A 79 -28.45 -4.45 -11.66
CA ASN A 79 -27.53 -5.30 -12.44
C ASN A 79 -28.20 -5.95 -13.66
N VAL A 80 -29.53 -5.94 -13.70
CA VAL A 80 -30.35 -6.60 -14.73
C VAL A 80 -31.17 -5.57 -15.46
N ALA A 81 -31.11 -5.59 -16.79
CA ALA A 81 -31.92 -4.69 -17.62
C ALA A 81 -33.41 -4.89 -17.39
N GLY A 82 -34.14 -3.81 -17.22
CA GLY A 82 -35.60 -3.79 -17.03
C GLY A 82 -36.03 -3.74 -15.57
N LEU A 83 -35.13 -3.78 -14.61
CA LEU A 83 -35.50 -3.50 -13.21
C LEU A 83 -35.61 -1.99 -12.99
N PRO A 84 -36.57 -1.54 -12.15
CA PRO A 84 -36.67 -0.13 -11.81
C PRO A 84 -35.47 0.31 -10.96
N SER A 85 -34.95 1.51 -11.20
CA SER A 85 -34.00 2.14 -10.29
C SER A 85 -34.67 2.39 -8.95
N LEU A 86 -33.93 2.18 -7.87
CA LEU A 86 -34.40 2.56 -6.52
C LEU A 86 -34.58 4.07 -6.44
N SER A 87 -35.42 4.55 -5.54
CA SER A 87 -35.69 5.99 -5.38
C SER A 87 -35.71 6.38 -3.90
N GLY A 88 -35.37 7.65 -3.63
CA GLY A 88 -35.30 8.16 -2.26
C GLY A 88 -34.07 7.67 -1.52
N ASP A 89 -34.19 7.54 -0.20
CA ASP A 89 -33.08 7.15 0.69
C ASP A 89 -32.60 5.70 0.41
N ASP A 90 -33.46 4.86 -0.18
CA ASP A 90 -33.11 3.48 -0.54
C ASP A 90 -32.21 3.39 -1.78
N ALA A 91 -32.14 4.46 -2.59
CA ALA A 91 -31.33 4.52 -3.80
C ALA A 91 -29.88 4.85 -3.55
N THR A 92 -29.54 5.38 -2.38
CA THR A 92 -28.21 5.89 -2.08
C THR A 92 -27.58 5.09 -0.95
N LEU A 93 -26.34 4.65 -1.15
CA LEU A 93 -25.57 3.90 -0.18
C LEU A 93 -24.37 4.71 0.29
N ASN A 94 -24.20 4.81 1.60
CA ASN A 94 -22.98 5.36 2.18
C ASN A 94 -21.88 4.29 2.16
N VAL A 95 -20.92 4.47 1.28
CA VAL A 95 -19.77 3.57 1.16
C VAL A 95 -18.53 4.15 1.81
N LYS A 96 -17.75 3.26 2.41
CA LYS A 96 -16.48 3.56 3.04
C LYS A 96 -15.35 2.95 2.21
N GLY A 97 -14.54 3.81 1.62
CA GLY A 97 -13.28 3.44 1.00
C GLY A 97 -12.14 3.44 2.03
N SER A 98 -11.36 2.39 2.13
CA SER A 98 -10.21 2.26 3.02
C SER A 98 -8.95 1.93 2.21
N LEU A 99 -7.84 2.63 2.52
CA LEU A 99 -6.52 2.41 1.91
C LEU A 99 -5.60 1.56 2.79
N LYS A 100 -6.12 0.99 3.87
CA LYS A 100 -5.35 0.20 4.83
C LYS A 100 -4.67 -0.97 4.17
N ARG A 101 -3.34 -1.04 4.28
CA ARG A 101 -2.56 -2.17 3.78
C ARG A 101 -1.24 -2.32 4.55
N THR A 102 -0.70 -3.54 4.54
CA THR A 102 0.61 -3.85 5.11
C THR A 102 1.43 -4.57 4.07
N SER A 103 2.68 -4.16 3.87
CA SER A 103 3.61 -4.82 2.96
C SER A 103 4.95 -5.07 3.62
N PHE A 104 5.62 -6.14 3.19
CA PHE A 104 6.99 -6.48 3.53
C PHE A 104 7.89 -6.17 2.34
N ASP A 105 9.01 -5.48 2.60
CA ASP A 105 9.96 -5.05 1.58
C ASP A 105 11.32 -5.69 1.79
N VAL A 106 11.96 -6.10 0.70
CA VAL A 106 13.39 -6.40 0.66
C VAL A 106 14.01 -5.56 -0.45
N LYS A 107 15.00 -4.74 -0.10
CA LYS A 107 15.63 -3.81 -1.04
C LYS A 107 17.16 -3.89 -0.91
N PHE A 108 17.84 -3.86 -2.05
CA PHE A 108 19.31 -3.84 -2.17
C PHE A 108 19.74 -2.46 -2.64
N ASP A 109 20.65 -1.85 -1.90
CA ASP A 109 21.16 -0.53 -2.18
C ASP A 109 22.57 -0.61 -2.74
N CYS A 110 22.80 0.10 -3.85
CA CYS A 110 24.11 0.30 -4.46
C CYS A 110 24.51 1.76 -4.34
N TYR A 111 25.69 2.03 -3.82
CA TYR A 111 26.31 3.36 -3.69
C TYR A 111 27.46 3.49 -4.70
N PRO A 112 27.23 3.94 -5.95
CA PRO A 112 28.24 3.91 -7.01
C PRO A 112 29.51 4.70 -6.67
N THR A 113 29.36 5.79 -5.92
CA THR A 113 30.48 6.64 -5.49
C THR A 113 31.00 6.30 -4.08
N GLY A 114 30.39 5.33 -3.39
CA GLY A 114 30.64 5.11 -1.96
C GLY A 114 30.23 6.29 -1.06
N GLY A 115 29.51 7.27 -1.61
CA GLY A 115 28.99 8.47 -0.94
C GLY A 115 27.59 8.27 -0.36
N THR A 116 26.75 9.31 -0.51
CA THR A 116 25.35 9.32 -0.04
C THR A 116 24.33 9.01 -1.14
N PHE A 117 24.69 9.23 -2.40
CA PHE A 117 23.85 8.85 -3.53
C PHE A 117 23.79 7.34 -3.65
N PHE A 118 22.58 6.81 -3.84
CA PHE A 118 22.35 5.38 -4.03
C PHE A 118 21.30 5.12 -5.11
N VAL A 119 21.41 3.94 -5.69
CA VAL A 119 20.37 3.29 -6.51
C VAL A 119 19.92 2.07 -5.74
N THR A 120 18.63 1.81 -5.75
CA THR A 120 18.05 0.68 -5.03
C THR A 120 17.15 -0.15 -5.94
N ALA A 121 17.26 -1.46 -5.82
CA ALA A 121 16.38 -2.43 -6.47
C ALA A 121 15.88 -3.41 -5.42
N GLY A 122 14.67 -3.91 -5.59
CA GLY A 122 14.09 -4.85 -4.63
C GLY A 122 12.68 -5.26 -4.99
N PHE A 123 11.95 -5.68 -3.99
CA PHE A 123 10.55 -6.07 -4.14
C PHE A 123 9.79 -5.86 -2.84
N SER A 124 8.46 -5.75 -2.99
CA SER A 124 7.50 -5.75 -1.88
C SER A 124 6.53 -6.91 -2.05
N VAL A 125 6.10 -7.48 -0.92
CA VAL A 125 5.11 -8.57 -0.86
C VAL A 125 4.04 -8.23 0.16
N GLY A 126 2.79 -8.63 -0.10
CA GLY A 126 1.64 -8.31 0.76
C GLY A 126 1.00 -6.96 0.41
N GLY A 127 -0.12 -6.66 1.06
CA GLY A 127 -0.86 -5.40 0.84
C GLY A 127 -1.38 -5.26 -0.59
N GLU A 128 -1.90 -6.33 -1.16
CA GLU A 128 -2.41 -6.37 -2.53
C GLU A 128 -3.69 -5.55 -2.72
N LYS A 129 -4.52 -5.40 -1.69
CA LYS A 129 -5.74 -4.58 -1.74
C LYS A 129 -5.35 -3.10 -1.65
N LEU A 130 -5.42 -2.38 -2.79
CA LEU A 130 -5.12 -0.94 -2.87
C LEU A 130 -6.22 -0.12 -2.23
N VAL A 131 -7.48 -0.44 -2.59
CA VAL A 131 -8.68 0.20 -2.09
C VAL A 131 -9.63 -0.90 -1.67
N GLN A 132 -10.17 -0.80 -0.48
CA GLN A 132 -11.22 -1.67 0.03
C GLN A 132 -12.47 -0.82 0.16
N ILE A 133 -13.56 -1.25 -0.47
CA ILE A 133 -14.85 -0.58 -0.45
C ILE A 133 -15.79 -1.46 0.34
N THR A 134 -16.43 -0.88 1.34
CA THR A 134 -17.43 -1.54 2.17
C THR A 134 -18.64 -0.65 2.29
N GLY A 135 -19.82 -1.22 2.17
CA GLY A 135 -21.09 -0.54 2.36
C GLY A 135 -22.14 -1.52 2.88
N HIS A 136 -23.24 -1.00 3.38
CA HIS A 136 -24.37 -1.77 3.88
C HIS A 136 -25.67 -1.09 3.51
N SER A 137 -26.63 -1.86 2.98
CA SER A 137 -27.98 -1.40 2.64
C SER A 137 -29.01 -2.19 3.45
N ASP A 138 -29.69 -1.49 4.36
CA ASP A 138 -30.82 -2.06 5.12
C ASP A 138 -31.97 -2.49 4.19
N TYR A 139 -32.16 -1.79 3.07
CA TYR A 139 -33.19 -2.14 2.08
C TYR A 139 -32.92 -3.50 1.45
N ILE A 140 -31.69 -3.73 0.97
CA ILE A 140 -31.28 -5.01 0.37
C ILE A 140 -31.28 -6.14 1.42
N GLN A 141 -30.84 -5.86 2.66
CA GLN A 141 -30.91 -6.81 3.76
C GLN A 141 -32.33 -7.29 4.01
N ASN A 142 -33.31 -6.38 4.05
CA ASN A 142 -34.71 -6.71 4.25
C ASN A 142 -35.36 -7.37 3.01
N ASN A 143 -34.74 -7.24 1.84
CA ASN A 143 -35.20 -7.76 0.56
C ASN A 143 -34.10 -8.62 -0.08
N TYR A 144 -33.52 -9.57 0.66
CA TYR A 144 -32.34 -10.34 0.26
C TYR A 144 -32.47 -11.03 -1.13
N ALA A 145 -33.66 -11.34 -1.57
CA ALA A 145 -33.91 -11.86 -2.92
C ALA A 145 -33.53 -10.89 -4.06
N LEU A 146 -33.26 -9.62 -3.73
CA LEU A 146 -32.82 -8.61 -4.67
C LEU A 146 -31.30 -8.42 -4.67
N ALA A 147 -30.55 -9.08 -3.77
CA ALA A 147 -29.11 -8.86 -3.58
C ALA A 147 -28.31 -9.08 -4.88
N ASP A 148 -28.67 -10.10 -5.68
CA ASP A 148 -28.01 -10.39 -6.97
C ASP A 148 -28.47 -9.45 -8.10
N GLN A 149 -29.55 -8.71 -7.89
CA GLN A 149 -30.22 -7.88 -8.92
C GLN A 149 -29.76 -6.42 -8.85
N TYR A 150 -29.17 -5.98 -7.75
CA TYR A 150 -28.66 -4.64 -7.53
C TYR A 150 -27.19 -4.68 -7.10
N GLY A 151 -26.49 -3.59 -7.34
CA GLY A 151 -25.09 -3.46 -6.97
C GLY A 151 -24.61 -2.03 -6.99
N ILE A 152 -23.33 -1.86 -6.74
CA ILE A 152 -22.62 -0.57 -6.82
C ILE A 152 -21.79 -0.57 -8.09
N GLN A 153 -21.99 0.44 -8.92
CA GLN A 153 -21.20 0.61 -10.13
C GLN A 153 -19.89 1.36 -9.82
N ILE A 154 -18.78 0.79 -10.27
CA ILE A 154 -17.44 1.42 -10.21
C ILE A 154 -16.85 1.39 -11.62
N GLY A 155 -16.99 2.48 -12.36
CA GLY A 155 -16.71 2.50 -13.78
C GLY A 155 -17.63 1.53 -14.52
N ASP A 156 -17.06 0.64 -15.32
CA ASP A 156 -17.82 -0.41 -16.03
C ASP A 156 -18.09 -1.67 -15.18
N TYR A 157 -17.64 -1.66 -13.91
CA TYR A 157 -17.75 -2.83 -13.02
C TYR A 157 -18.89 -2.65 -12.03
N ASN A 158 -19.75 -3.67 -11.93
CA ASN A 158 -20.78 -3.73 -10.92
C ASN A 158 -20.36 -4.68 -9.80
N ILE A 159 -20.40 -4.21 -8.55
CA ILE A 159 -20.16 -5.01 -7.35
C ILE A 159 -21.52 -5.36 -6.73
N PRO A 160 -21.96 -6.62 -6.79
CA PRO A 160 -23.24 -7.03 -6.23
C PRO A 160 -23.23 -7.01 -4.71
N PHE A 161 -24.41 -6.92 -4.13
CA PHE A 161 -24.61 -7.12 -2.69
C PHE A 161 -24.53 -8.60 -2.34
N VAL A 162 -24.10 -8.89 -1.11
CA VAL A 162 -24.29 -10.22 -0.52
C VAL A 162 -25.63 -10.29 0.24
N GLU A 163 -26.09 -11.49 0.58
CA GLU A 163 -27.42 -11.75 1.15
C GLU A 163 -27.73 -10.92 2.41
N ASN A 164 -26.73 -10.50 3.18
CA ASN A 164 -26.90 -9.69 4.37
C ASN A 164 -26.98 -8.16 4.08
N GLY A 165 -27.07 -7.76 2.81
CA GLY A 165 -27.11 -6.35 2.41
C GLY A 165 -25.76 -5.65 2.42
N ASP A 166 -24.66 -6.36 2.66
CA ASP A 166 -23.31 -5.78 2.58
C ASP A 166 -22.80 -5.80 1.15
N VAL A 167 -21.98 -4.81 0.84
CA VAL A 167 -21.16 -4.80 -0.35
C VAL A 167 -19.69 -4.72 0.07
N ASN A 168 -18.90 -5.67 -0.41
CA ASN A 168 -17.48 -5.74 -0.12
C ASN A 168 -16.70 -5.97 -1.41
N GLY A 169 -15.86 -5.02 -1.75
CA GLY A 169 -15.08 -5.11 -2.97
C GLY A 169 -13.96 -4.09 -3.00
N GLY A 170 -13.47 -3.80 -4.20
CA GLY A 170 -12.46 -2.76 -4.40
C GLY A 170 -11.45 -3.11 -5.46
N LEU A 171 -10.26 -2.51 -5.32
CA LEU A 171 -9.16 -2.68 -6.26
C LEU A 171 -8.00 -3.45 -5.62
N LYS A 172 -7.51 -4.46 -6.32
CA LYS A 172 -6.31 -5.21 -5.94
C LYS A 172 -5.25 -5.18 -7.04
N VAL A 173 -4.01 -5.32 -6.65
CA VAL A 173 -2.83 -5.39 -7.51
C VAL A 173 -2.06 -6.67 -7.24
N ASN A 174 -0.96 -6.89 -7.97
CA ASN A 174 -0.14 -8.05 -7.73
C ASN A 174 0.45 -8.03 -6.31
N ASN A 175 0.44 -9.18 -5.66
CA ASN A 175 1.02 -9.36 -4.34
C ASN A 175 2.53 -9.15 -4.34
N PHE A 176 3.25 -9.66 -5.35
CA PHE A 176 4.67 -9.44 -5.57
C PHE A 176 4.88 -8.23 -6.48
N ARG A 177 5.61 -7.23 -5.99
CA ARG A 177 5.81 -5.95 -6.67
C ARG A 177 7.30 -5.61 -6.70
N PRO A 178 7.95 -5.78 -7.86
CA PRO A 178 9.31 -5.28 -8.08
C PRO A 178 9.41 -3.77 -7.85
N TYR A 179 10.56 -3.32 -7.41
CA TYR A 179 10.83 -1.94 -7.07
C TYR A 179 12.18 -1.50 -7.63
N LEU A 180 12.23 -0.29 -8.18
CA LEU A 180 13.44 0.41 -8.56
C LEU A 180 13.38 1.85 -8.05
N GLY A 181 14.49 2.34 -7.53
CA GLY A 181 14.55 3.70 -7.01
C GLY A 181 15.97 4.22 -6.91
N LEU A 182 16.04 5.48 -6.53
CA LEU A 182 17.29 6.19 -6.26
C LEU A 182 17.07 7.17 -5.10
N GLY A 183 18.13 7.68 -4.55
CA GLY A 183 18.00 8.65 -3.47
C GLY A 183 19.33 9.09 -2.87
N PHE A 184 19.20 9.78 -1.74
CA PHE A 184 20.32 10.32 -0.99
C PHE A 184 20.20 9.93 0.49
N GLY A 185 21.34 9.64 1.09
CA GLY A 185 21.45 9.22 2.48
C GLY A 185 22.05 7.82 2.61
N ARG A 186 22.78 7.57 3.67
CA ARG A 186 23.38 6.26 3.90
C ARG A 186 22.41 5.30 4.55
N LEU A 187 22.51 4.04 4.18
CA LEU A 187 21.73 2.95 4.77
C LEU A 187 22.07 2.80 6.27
N ILE A 188 23.35 2.83 6.58
CA ILE A 188 23.86 2.94 7.95
C ILE A 188 24.63 4.27 8.06
N PRO A 189 24.16 5.22 8.87
CA PRO A 189 24.83 6.52 9.02
C PRO A 189 26.23 6.36 9.61
N LYS A 190 27.18 7.20 9.17
CA LYS A 190 28.50 7.30 9.82
C LYS A 190 28.37 7.81 11.25
N ASN A 191 27.49 8.79 11.45
CA ASN A 191 27.08 9.27 12.76
C ASN A 191 25.97 8.35 13.30
N ARG A 192 25.55 8.53 14.55
CA ARG A 192 24.50 7.69 15.16
C ARG A 192 23.16 7.80 14.45
N ILE A 193 22.84 8.98 13.92
CA ILE A 193 21.57 9.28 13.25
C ILE A 193 21.87 9.88 11.88
N GLY A 194 21.03 9.59 10.92
CA GLY A 194 21.06 10.14 9.57
C GLY A 194 19.68 10.22 8.95
N PHE A 195 19.58 11.01 7.90
CA PHE A 195 18.41 11.14 7.05
C PHE A 195 18.62 10.40 5.73
N ARG A 196 17.54 9.90 5.17
CA ARG A 196 17.53 9.26 3.87
C ARG A 196 16.27 9.68 3.13
N PHE A 197 16.46 10.19 1.93
CA PHE A 197 15.41 10.48 0.97
C PHE A 197 15.49 9.48 -0.18
N GLU A 198 14.37 8.93 -0.57
CA GLU A 198 14.25 7.92 -1.63
C GLU A 198 13.07 8.25 -2.53
N MET A 199 13.29 8.14 -3.83
CA MET A 199 12.24 8.16 -4.83
C MET A 199 12.39 6.97 -5.76
N GLY A 200 11.27 6.43 -6.20
CA GLY A 200 11.29 5.24 -7.06
C GLY A 200 9.93 4.88 -7.59
N VAL A 201 9.87 3.71 -8.17
CA VAL A 201 8.67 3.16 -8.80
C VAL A 201 8.51 1.71 -8.37
N GLN A 202 7.31 1.37 -7.92
CA GLN A 202 6.89 0.02 -7.62
C GLN A 202 6.00 -0.50 -8.76
N PHE A 203 6.37 -1.63 -9.34
CA PHE A 203 5.64 -2.25 -10.46
C PHE A 203 4.60 -3.22 -9.89
N HIS A 204 3.35 -2.82 -9.86
CA HIS A 204 2.28 -3.61 -9.25
C HIS A 204 1.36 -4.31 -10.27
N GLY A 205 1.62 -4.12 -11.56
CA GLY A 205 0.78 -4.66 -12.62
C GLY A 205 -0.55 -3.91 -12.77
N LYS A 206 -1.41 -4.40 -13.63
CA LYS A 206 -2.73 -3.82 -13.82
C LYS A 206 -3.59 -4.01 -12.55
N PRO A 207 -4.23 -2.96 -12.03
CA PRO A 207 -5.23 -3.11 -10.99
C PRO A 207 -6.39 -3.98 -11.48
N LYS A 208 -6.94 -4.76 -10.57
CA LYS A 208 -8.10 -5.62 -10.82
C LYS A 208 -9.18 -5.30 -9.80
N VAL A 209 -10.41 -5.21 -10.25
CA VAL A 209 -11.57 -5.14 -9.36
C VAL A 209 -11.73 -6.50 -8.68
N TYR A 210 -12.09 -6.51 -7.42
CA TYR A 210 -12.51 -7.72 -6.70
C TYR A 210 -13.82 -7.43 -5.96
N ALA A 211 -14.64 -8.45 -5.81
CA ALA A 211 -15.82 -8.44 -4.95
C ALA A 211 -15.79 -9.72 -4.12
N ASP A 212 -16.04 -9.60 -2.81
CA ASP A 212 -16.13 -10.75 -1.94
C ASP A 212 -17.47 -11.47 -2.20
N GLY A 213 -17.42 -12.80 -2.39
CA GLY A 213 -18.60 -13.62 -2.64
C GLY A 213 -18.93 -13.86 -4.13
N VAL A 214 -18.22 -13.23 -5.06
CA VAL A 214 -18.42 -13.42 -6.50
C VAL A 214 -17.11 -13.81 -7.18
N ASP A 215 -17.20 -14.81 -8.07
CA ASP A 215 -16.05 -15.20 -8.90
C ASP A 215 -15.87 -14.16 -10.03
N VAL A 216 -15.07 -13.14 -9.74
CA VAL A 216 -14.84 -11.97 -10.62
C VAL A 216 -14.14 -12.34 -11.93
N LYS A 217 -13.64 -13.58 -12.09
CA LYS A 217 -13.03 -14.03 -13.34
C LYS A 217 -13.99 -13.92 -14.53
N ASN A 218 -15.26 -14.25 -14.31
CA ASN A 218 -16.26 -14.17 -15.37
C ASN A 218 -16.66 -12.74 -15.74
N LEU A 219 -16.51 -11.79 -14.82
CA LEU A 219 -16.78 -10.38 -15.10
C LEU A 219 -15.65 -9.71 -15.89
N MET A 220 -14.41 -10.10 -15.62
CA MET A 220 -13.23 -9.50 -16.26
C MET A 220 -13.03 -9.98 -17.70
N ASP A 221 -13.38 -11.24 -17.98
CA ASP A 221 -13.24 -11.81 -19.33
C ASP A 221 -14.30 -11.27 -20.32
N GLN A 222 -15.42 -10.74 -19.80
CA GLN A 222 -16.48 -10.14 -20.62
C GLN A 222 -16.24 -8.66 -20.94
N LEU A 223 -15.39 -7.97 -20.17
CA LEU A 223 -15.19 -6.51 -20.27
C LEU A 223 -13.88 -6.10 -20.96
N ASP A 224 -12.97 -7.04 -21.24
CA ASP A 224 -11.68 -6.73 -21.87
C ASP A 224 -11.80 -6.29 -23.36
N GLU A 225 -12.93 -6.47 -24.02
CA GLU A 225 -13.11 -6.15 -25.45
C GLU A 225 -13.76 -4.80 -25.74
N GLU A 226 -14.49 -4.15 -24.82
CA GLU A 226 -15.23 -2.91 -25.10
C GLU A 226 -15.17 -1.80 -24.04
N ALA A 227 -14.25 -1.86 -23.09
CA ALA A 227 -14.17 -0.84 -22.04
C ALA A 227 -13.78 0.53 -22.62
N SER A 228 -14.78 1.34 -22.93
CA SER A 228 -14.63 2.69 -23.48
C SER A 228 -14.58 3.80 -22.44
N ASP A 229 -14.75 3.47 -21.16
CA ASP A 229 -14.78 4.46 -20.07
C ASP A 229 -13.36 4.91 -19.68
N ASP A 230 -13.23 6.20 -19.34
CA ASP A 230 -11.97 6.82 -18.97
C ASP A 230 -11.36 6.20 -17.71
N ILE A 231 -12.18 5.70 -16.78
CA ILE A 231 -11.73 5.02 -15.55
C ILE A 231 -11.01 3.72 -15.91
N THR A 232 -11.56 2.92 -16.80
CA THR A 232 -10.95 1.67 -17.25
C THR A 232 -9.64 1.90 -18.00
N LYS A 233 -9.55 2.97 -18.79
CA LYS A 233 -8.29 3.39 -19.43
C LYS A 233 -7.24 3.77 -18.40
N ILE A 234 -7.60 4.60 -17.41
CA ILE A 234 -6.69 4.97 -16.32
C ILE A 234 -6.21 3.73 -15.57
N MET A 235 -7.09 2.79 -15.24
CA MET A 235 -6.74 1.52 -14.58
C MET A 235 -5.79 0.67 -15.43
N ASN A 236 -5.99 0.60 -16.74
CA ASN A 236 -5.12 -0.15 -17.65
C ASN A 236 -3.73 0.46 -17.78
N ASP A 237 -3.61 1.78 -17.67
CA ASP A 237 -2.33 2.50 -17.73
C ASP A 237 -1.62 2.59 -16.38
N PHE A 238 -2.36 2.48 -15.28
CA PHE A 238 -1.83 2.56 -13.92
C PHE A 238 -1.18 1.24 -13.49
N LYS A 239 0.00 0.94 -14.04
CA LYS A 239 0.78 -0.30 -13.77
C LYS A 239 1.87 -0.10 -12.72
N VAL A 240 2.11 1.15 -12.34
CA VAL A 240 3.23 1.53 -11.48
C VAL A 240 2.77 2.49 -10.39
N TRP A 241 3.34 2.34 -9.20
CA TRP A 241 3.11 3.23 -8.06
C TRP A 241 4.35 4.08 -7.82
N PRO A 242 4.25 5.42 -7.88
CA PRO A 242 5.35 6.29 -7.52
C PRO A 242 5.61 6.22 -6.02
N VAL A 243 6.85 5.96 -5.65
CA VAL A 243 7.29 5.89 -4.26
C VAL A 243 8.15 7.10 -3.94
N ILE A 244 7.75 7.87 -2.94
CA ILE A 244 8.54 8.92 -2.32
C ILE A 244 8.58 8.60 -0.83
N LYS A 245 9.78 8.48 -0.26
CA LYS A 245 9.97 8.11 1.15
C LYS A 245 11.06 8.96 1.79
N LEU A 246 10.75 9.50 2.95
CA LEU A 246 11.72 10.13 3.85
C LEU A 246 11.88 9.24 5.08
N SER A 247 13.10 8.94 5.45
CA SER A 247 13.37 8.11 6.62
C SER A 247 14.50 8.65 7.49
N PHE A 248 14.34 8.45 8.77
CA PHE A 248 15.38 8.60 9.79
C PHE A 248 16.04 7.24 9.98
N ARG A 249 17.34 7.25 10.10
CA ARG A 249 18.14 6.05 10.27
C ARG A 249 19.01 6.15 11.48
N GLY A 250 18.98 5.11 12.30
CA GLY A 250 19.86 4.96 13.45
C GLY A 250 20.84 3.81 13.23
N ARG A 251 22.10 3.99 13.67
CA ARG A 251 23.10 2.92 13.76
C ARG A 251 23.01 2.32 15.16
N ILE A 252 22.85 0.98 15.25
CA ILE A 252 22.79 0.25 16.53
C ILE A 252 24.14 -0.36 16.85
N LEU A 253 24.80 -0.96 15.86
CA LEU A 253 26.14 -1.57 15.95
C LEU A 253 27.06 -0.93 14.93
#